data_51192ee8c2d974f02ac7525f7b99fe1a
#
_entry.id   51192ee8c2d974f02ac7525f7b99fe1a
#
_cell.length_a   1.000
_cell.length_b   1.000
_cell.length_c   1.000
_cell.angle_alpha   90.00
_cell.angle_beta   90.00
_cell.angle_gamma   90.00
#
_symmetry.space_group_name_H-M   'P 1'
#
loop_
_entity.id
_entity.type
_entity.pdbx_description
1 polymer ?
#
loop_
_entity_poly.entity_id
_entity_poly.type
_entity_poly.pdbx_seq_one_letter_code
_entity_poly.pdbx_strand_id
1 'polypeptide(L)'
;MSLLTRALSVAAVAALTISLAAAPAQAGVVEISPPGANDWSCKPTAEHPYPVILVPGTFESMEKNWSTLSPYLKSAGYCVFALNYGETNGVYATAPVAESAQELAPFVESVLAATGAKKVNLVGHSQGGMMPRYYIGFLGGAKYVHQLIGVAPSNHGTEGVIVPPPGFVPDPDYTGLGCAACADQQAGSAFMEKLNSIGDTVAGPSYTVISTVHDEVVIPYNSQFLNGPARQVTNITIQDKCPADVFEHDQTPNDPVVHQFVAHALGKVSGPADPAYQPKCL
;
A
#
# COMPACT_ATOMS: atom_id res chain seq x y z
N MET A 1 -13.15 -68.45 63.77
CA MET A 1 -13.10 -68.65 62.27
C MET A 1 -13.87 -67.49 61.68
N SER A 2 -13.18 -66.46 61.17
CA SER A 2 -13.78 -65.24 60.65
C SER A 2 -13.49 -65.14 59.19
N LEU A 3 -14.54 -65.13 58.38
CA LEU A 3 -14.49 -64.97 56.94
C LEU A 3 -14.50 -63.48 56.62
N LEU A 4 -13.41 -62.98 56.05
CA LEU A 4 -13.30 -61.61 55.47
C LEU A 4 -13.79 -61.63 54.05
N THR A 5 -14.91 -60.99 53.78
CA THR A 5 -15.42 -60.68 52.44
C THR A 5 -14.74 -59.42 51.90
N ARG A 6 -13.99 -59.56 50.77
CA ARG A 6 -13.41 -58.41 50.07
C ARG A 6 -14.45 -57.91 49.05
N ALA A 7 -14.85 -56.67 49.19
CA ALA A 7 -15.64 -55.95 48.15
C ALA A 7 -14.71 -55.39 47.10
N LEU A 8 -14.94 -55.74 45.82
CA LEU A 8 -14.29 -55.12 44.67
C LEU A 8 -15.11 -53.85 44.25
N SER A 9 -14.46 -52.71 44.39
CA SER A 9 -15.02 -51.46 43.84
C SER A 9 -14.63 -51.35 42.37
N VAL A 10 -15.60 -51.35 41.45
CA VAL A 10 -15.42 -51.06 40.02
C VAL A 10 -15.55 -49.56 39.83
N ALA A 11 -14.45 -48.89 39.49
CA ALA A 11 -14.47 -47.49 39.11
C ALA A 11 -14.85 -47.37 37.64
N ALA A 12 -16.00 -46.76 37.38
CA ALA A 12 -16.41 -46.41 36.00
C ALA A 12 -15.69 -45.14 35.56
N VAL A 13 -14.83 -45.26 34.56
CA VAL A 13 -14.20 -44.12 33.88
C VAL A 13 -15.17 -43.61 32.82
N ALA A 14 -15.79 -42.46 33.06
CA ALA A 14 -16.57 -41.73 32.05
C ALA A 14 -15.62 -41.00 31.06
N ALA A 15 -15.56 -41.50 29.84
CA ALA A 15 -14.85 -40.81 28.75
C ALA A 15 -15.66 -39.60 28.28
N LEU A 16 -15.16 -38.38 28.57
CA LEU A 16 -15.73 -37.13 28.06
C LEU A 16 -15.26 -36.95 26.61
N THR A 17 -16.13 -37.19 25.63
CA THR A 17 -15.88 -36.88 24.22
C THR A 17 -16.13 -35.41 23.99
N ILE A 18 -15.05 -34.61 23.85
CA ILE A 18 -15.14 -33.21 23.42
C ILE A 18 -15.31 -33.21 21.91
N SER A 19 -16.54 -32.94 21.45
CA SER A 19 -16.80 -32.69 20.04
C SER A 19 -16.29 -31.28 19.71
N LEU A 20 -15.15 -31.18 19.01
CA LEU A 20 -14.75 -29.96 18.37
C LEU A 20 -15.72 -29.70 17.20
N ALA A 21 -16.65 -28.78 17.39
CA ALA A 21 -17.40 -28.20 16.28
C ALA A 21 -16.42 -27.38 15.43
N ALA A 22 -16.14 -27.82 14.21
CA ALA A 22 -15.42 -27.00 13.24
C ALA A 22 -16.25 -25.74 12.95
N ALA A 23 -15.68 -24.57 13.23
CA ALA A 23 -16.27 -23.31 12.81
C ALA A 23 -16.44 -23.33 11.27
N PRO A 24 -17.55 -22.80 10.73
CA PRO A 24 -17.70 -22.70 9.28
C PRO A 24 -16.55 -21.85 8.75
N ALA A 25 -15.82 -22.40 7.78
CA ALA A 25 -14.83 -21.63 7.03
C ALA A 25 -15.59 -20.46 6.37
N GLN A 26 -15.32 -19.22 6.78
CA GLN A 26 -15.77 -18.06 6.04
C GLN A 26 -15.16 -18.19 4.64
N ALA A 27 -16.00 -18.19 3.63
CA ALA A 27 -15.55 -18.09 2.25
C ALA A 27 -14.82 -16.74 2.14
N GLY A 28 -13.48 -16.78 2.13
CA GLY A 28 -12.69 -15.58 1.95
C GLY A 28 -13.08 -14.91 0.64
N VAL A 29 -13.16 -13.60 0.66
CA VAL A 29 -13.31 -12.80 -0.57
C VAL A 29 -12.16 -13.21 -1.49
N VAL A 30 -12.49 -13.67 -2.71
CA VAL A 30 -11.45 -14.00 -3.70
C VAL A 30 -10.81 -12.70 -4.13
N GLU A 31 -9.60 -12.46 -3.66
CA GLU A 31 -8.83 -11.28 -4.06
C GLU A 31 -8.39 -11.43 -5.51
N ILE A 32 -8.80 -10.51 -6.37
CA ILE A 32 -8.44 -10.49 -7.78
C ILE A 32 -7.20 -9.61 -7.95
N SER A 33 -6.12 -10.20 -8.47
CA SER A 33 -4.90 -9.45 -8.79
C SER A 33 -5.07 -8.65 -10.08
N PRO A 34 -4.48 -7.45 -10.18
CA PRO A 34 -4.47 -6.72 -11.43
C PRO A 34 -3.69 -7.51 -12.50
N PRO A 35 -4.02 -7.34 -13.79
CA PRO A 35 -3.36 -8.07 -14.86
C PRO A 35 -1.83 -7.93 -14.79
N GLY A 36 -1.11 -9.06 -14.82
CA GLY A 36 0.35 -9.10 -14.80
C GLY A 36 1.01 -9.05 -13.41
N ALA A 37 0.25 -8.81 -12.34
CA ALA A 37 0.77 -8.86 -10.97
C ALA A 37 0.64 -10.23 -10.32
N ASN A 38 1.37 -10.40 -9.20
CA ASN A 38 1.31 -11.54 -8.30
C ASN A 38 1.71 -12.89 -8.94
N ASP A 39 2.61 -12.83 -9.93
CA ASP A 39 3.32 -14.03 -10.37
C ASP A 39 4.48 -14.32 -9.39
N TRP A 40 4.21 -15.14 -8.38
CA TRP A 40 5.16 -15.50 -7.33
C TRP A 40 6.35 -16.34 -7.83
N SER A 41 6.31 -16.82 -9.08
CA SER A 41 7.44 -17.48 -9.74
C SER A 41 8.40 -16.48 -10.42
N CYS A 42 8.00 -15.22 -10.57
CA CYS A 42 8.77 -14.18 -11.25
C CYS A 42 10.14 -13.97 -10.59
N LYS A 43 11.18 -13.88 -11.41
CA LYS A 43 12.54 -13.56 -10.94
C LYS A 43 13.02 -12.26 -11.55
N PRO A 44 13.45 -11.28 -10.74
CA PRO A 44 14.04 -10.04 -11.21
C PRO A 44 15.26 -10.30 -12.12
N THR A 45 15.46 -9.41 -13.07
CA THR A 45 16.58 -9.43 -14.00
C THR A 45 17.69 -8.47 -13.55
N ALA A 46 18.85 -8.54 -14.19
CA ALA A 46 19.91 -7.56 -13.92
C ALA A 46 19.52 -6.13 -14.33
N GLU A 47 18.64 -5.97 -15.31
CA GLU A 47 18.11 -4.69 -15.76
C GLU A 47 17.06 -4.14 -14.76
N HIS A 48 16.23 -5.04 -14.19
CA HIS A 48 15.21 -4.71 -13.22
C HIS A 48 15.41 -5.53 -11.92
N PRO A 49 16.43 -5.18 -11.11
CA PRO A 49 16.84 -6.02 -9.96
C PRO A 49 15.89 -5.97 -8.76
N TYR A 50 14.97 -5.02 -8.74
CA TYR A 50 14.04 -4.82 -7.65
C TYR A 50 12.60 -5.03 -8.12
N PRO A 51 11.85 -5.99 -7.52
CA PRO A 51 10.42 -6.16 -7.82
C PRO A 51 9.65 -4.91 -7.41
N VAL A 52 8.54 -4.66 -8.08
CA VAL A 52 7.64 -3.53 -7.84
C VAL A 52 6.42 -4.02 -7.06
N ILE A 53 6.12 -3.36 -5.95
CA ILE A 53 4.89 -3.56 -5.17
C ILE A 53 3.99 -2.35 -5.38
N LEU A 54 2.76 -2.60 -5.84
CA LEU A 54 1.73 -1.62 -6.09
C LEU A 54 0.80 -1.54 -4.88
N VAL A 55 0.65 -0.34 -4.30
CA VAL A 55 -0.10 -0.07 -3.07
C VAL A 55 -1.28 0.84 -3.39
N PRO A 56 -2.53 0.34 -3.35
CA PRO A 56 -3.71 1.10 -3.76
C PRO A 56 -4.08 2.24 -2.80
N GLY A 57 -4.94 3.14 -3.27
CA GLY A 57 -5.51 4.24 -2.50
C GLY A 57 -6.67 3.83 -1.60
N THR A 58 -7.20 4.79 -0.84
CA THR A 58 -8.37 4.62 0.02
C THR A 58 -9.59 4.19 -0.82
N PHE A 59 -10.36 3.22 -0.33
CA PHE A 59 -11.53 2.61 -0.98
C PHE A 59 -11.21 1.80 -2.25
N GLU A 60 -9.95 1.68 -2.64
CA GLU A 60 -9.56 1.01 -3.86
C GLU A 60 -9.08 -0.42 -3.60
N SER A 61 -9.49 -1.36 -4.46
CA SER A 61 -8.84 -2.67 -4.54
C SER A 61 -7.58 -2.59 -5.41
N MET A 62 -6.64 -3.52 -5.19
CA MET A 62 -5.45 -3.64 -6.05
C MET A 62 -5.83 -3.87 -7.51
N GLU A 63 -6.90 -4.61 -7.79
CA GLU A 63 -7.38 -4.89 -9.15
C GLU A 63 -7.81 -3.60 -9.85
N LYS A 64 -8.66 -2.79 -9.21
CA LYS A 64 -9.22 -1.58 -9.79
C LYS A 64 -8.16 -0.49 -9.95
N ASN A 65 -7.41 -0.22 -8.88
CA ASN A 65 -6.45 0.89 -8.86
C ASN A 65 -5.29 0.69 -9.86
N TRP A 66 -4.91 -0.57 -10.13
CA TRP A 66 -3.72 -0.90 -10.91
C TRP A 66 -4.02 -1.62 -12.22
N SER A 67 -5.24 -1.53 -12.71
CA SER A 67 -5.71 -2.23 -13.93
C SER A 67 -4.91 -1.90 -15.18
N THR A 68 -4.30 -0.72 -15.26
CA THR A 68 -3.54 -0.22 -16.41
C THR A 68 -2.03 -0.17 -16.18
N LEU A 69 -1.59 0.33 -15.02
CA LEU A 69 -0.16 0.44 -14.69
C LEU A 69 0.49 -0.94 -14.51
N SER A 70 -0.19 -1.90 -13.88
CA SER A 70 0.38 -3.23 -13.64
C SER A 70 0.76 -3.95 -14.93
N PRO A 71 -0.13 -4.12 -15.94
CA PRO A 71 0.24 -4.74 -17.20
C PRO A 71 1.27 -3.92 -17.98
N TYR A 72 1.28 -2.60 -17.88
CA TYR A 72 2.31 -1.75 -18.46
C TYR A 72 3.70 -2.09 -17.89
N LEU A 73 3.86 -2.14 -16.57
CA LEU A 73 5.13 -2.49 -15.92
C LEU A 73 5.53 -3.95 -16.19
N LYS A 74 4.57 -4.88 -16.20
CA LYS A 74 4.84 -6.28 -16.57
C LYS A 74 5.38 -6.38 -18.00
N SER A 75 4.81 -5.64 -18.94
CA SER A 75 5.29 -5.61 -20.33
C SER A 75 6.68 -4.99 -20.47
N ALA A 76 7.04 -4.09 -19.58
CA ALA A 76 8.37 -3.51 -19.46
C ALA A 76 9.40 -4.42 -18.76
N GLY A 77 9.01 -5.64 -18.37
CA GLY A 77 9.93 -6.66 -17.81
C GLY A 77 10.07 -6.65 -16.29
N TYR A 78 9.27 -5.89 -15.56
CA TYR A 78 9.28 -5.90 -14.09
C TYR A 78 8.55 -7.11 -13.51
N CYS A 79 9.05 -7.63 -12.37
CA CYS A 79 8.25 -8.46 -11.48
C CYS A 79 7.32 -7.55 -10.70
N VAL A 80 6.02 -7.64 -10.96
CA VAL A 80 4.98 -6.78 -10.37
C VAL A 80 4.19 -7.58 -9.33
N PHE A 81 4.00 -6.98 -8.16
CA PHE A 81 3.16 -7.49 -7.08
C PHE A 81 2.18 -6.40 -6.66
N ALA A 82 1.05 -6.79 -6.12
CA ALA A 82 0.05 -5.87 -5.59
C ALA A 82 -0.66 -6.52 -4.41
N LEU A 83 -1.12 -5.70 -3.46
CA LEU A 83 -1.86 -6.17 -2.28
C LEU A 83 -3.13 -5.35 -2.08
N ASN A 84 -4.12 -5.98 -1.43
CA ASN A 84 -5.16 -5.29 -0.68
C ASN A 84 -4.72 -5.19 0.77
N TYR A 85 -5.15 -4.16 1.48
CA TYR A 85 -4.81 -3.93 2.89
C TYR A 85 -5.89 -3.12 3.59
N GLY A 86 -5.87 -3.13 4.90
CA GLY A 86 -6.68 -2.23 5.74
C GLY A 86 -8.18 -2.36 5.49
N GLU A 87 -8.68 -3.59 5.31
CA GLU A 87 -10.09 -3.82 5.06
C GLU A 87 -10.93 -3.55 6.31
N THR A 88 -11.99 -2.77 6.15
CA THR A 88 -13.09 -2.70 7.11
C THR A 88 -14.43 -2.82 6.37
N ASN A 89 -15.33 -3.68 6.89
CA ASN A 89 -16.68 -3.90 6.32
C ASN A 89 -16.69 -4.21 4.80
N GLY A 90 -15.69 -4.94 4.31
CA GLY A 90 -15.58 -5.33 2.90
C GLY A 90 -15.01 -4.26 1.98
N VAL A 91 -14.47 -3.16 2.54
CA VAL A 91 -13.84 -2.07 1.77
C VAL A 91 -12.37 -1.93 2.17
N TYR A 92 -11.48 -1.96 1.20
CA TYR A 92 -10.04 -1.88 1.42
C TYR A 92 -9.55 -0.46 1.73
N ALA A 93 -8.39 -0.41 2.40
CA ALA A 93 -7.67 0.81 2.75
C ALA A 93 -8.51 1.81 3.58
N THR A 94 -9.37 1.31 4.48
CA THR A 94 -10.24 2.09 5.36
C THR A 94 -9.88 1.96 6.85
N ALA A 95 -9.13 0.93 7.25
CA ALA A 95 -8.59 0.77 8.59
C ALA A 95 -7.58 1.87 8.97
N PRO A 96 -7.20 2.02 10.26
CA PRO A 96 -6.14 2.96 10.66
C PRO A 96 -4.88 2.77 9.84
N VAL A 97 -4.31 3.88 9.33
CA VAL A 97 -3.17 3.81 8.40
C VAL A 97 -1.94 3.17 9.03
N ALA A 98 -1.71 3.36 10.34
CA ALA A 98 -0.61 2.73 11.04
C ALA A 98 -0.76 1.19 11.14
N GLU A 99 -1.98 0.67 11.23
CA GLU A 99 -2.28 -0.76 11.20
C GLU A 99 -2.12 -1.32 9.79
N SER A 100 -2.64 -0.63 8.80
CA SER A 100 -2.46 -0.93 7.37
C SER A 100 -0.97 -1.04 6.98
N ALA A 101 -0.12 -0.17 7.53
CA ALA A 101 1.33 -0.26 7.32
C ALA A 101 1.96 -1.53 7.90
N GLN A 102 1.35 -2.13 8.94
CA GLN A 102 1.81 -3.42 9.49
C GLN A 102 1.49 -4.59 8.56
N GLU A 103 0.45 -4.49 7.74
CA GLU A 103 0.13 -5.50 6.71
C GLU A 103 1.12 -5.43 5.52
N LEU A 104 1.61 -4.24 5.18
CA LEU A 104 2.62 -4.07 4.13
C LEU A 104 3.94 -4.78 4.47
N ALA A 105 4.35 -4.79 5.73
CA ALA A 105 5.63 -5.36 6.16
C ALA A 105 5.79 -6.86 5.78
N PRO A 106 4.90 -7.78 6.18
CA PRO A 106 4.98 -9.19 5.81
C PRO A 106 4.78 -9.42 4.30
N PHE A 107 4.03 -8.56 3.61
CA PHE A 107 3.91 -8.65 2.16
C PHE A 107 5.24 -8.37 1.46
N VAL A 108 5.96 -7.32 1.87
CA VAL A 108 7.32 -7.03 1.39
C VAL A 108 8.27 -8.20 1.64
N GLU A 109 8.23 -8.79 2.85
CA GLU A 109 9.06 -9.95 3.19
C GLU A 109 8.75 -11.15 2.30
N SER A 110 7.47 -11.42 2.00
CA SER A 110 7.03 -12.49 1.11
C SER A 110 7.53 -12.28 -0.32
N VAL A 111 7.46 -11.03 -0.84
CA VAL A 111 7.97 -10.69 -2.17
C VAL A 111 9.49 -10.86 -2.23
N LEU A 112 10.23 -10.42 -1.23
CA LEU A 112 11.68 -10.61 -1.16
C LEU A 112 12.05 -12.09 -1.11
N ALA A 113 11.34 -12.89 -0.31
CA ALA A 113 11.57 -14.34 -0.22
C ALA A 113 11.28 -15.05 -1.55
N ALA A 114 10.18 -14.73 -2.21
CA ALA A 114 9.78 -15.34 -3.48
C ALA A 114 10.73 -14.97 -4.62
N THR A 115 11.17 -13.71 -4.68
CA THR A 115 11.99 -13.20 -5.78
C THR A 115 13.49 -13.40 -5.58
N GLY A 116 13.95 -13.51 -4.34
CA GLY A 116 15.37 -13.50 -3.97
C GLY A 116 16.02 -12.10 -4.04
N ALA A 117 15.22 -11.05 -4.28
CA ALA A 117 15.70 -9.67 -4.30
C ALA A 117 16.10 -9.19 -2.89
N LYS A 118 17.01 -8.21 -2.83
CA LYS A 118 17.43 -7.60 -1.56
C LYS A 118 16.55 -6.42 -1.15
N LYS A 119 15.91 -5.79 -2.11
CA LYS A 119 15.04 -4.62 -1.92
C LYS A 119 13.87 -4.69 -2.90
N VAL A 120 12.84 -3.91 -2.61
CA VAL A 120 11.68 -3.68 -3.46
C VAL A 120 11.57 -2.21 -3.86
N ASN A 121 10.87 -1.94 -4.95
CA ASN A 121 10.32 -0.62 -5.26
C ASN A 121 8.86 -0.59 -4.80
N LEU A 122 8.43 0.48 -4.17
CA LEU A 122 7.04 0.72 -3.82
C LEU A 122 6.47 1.80 -4.75
N VAL A 123 5.34 1.51 -5.37
CA VAL A 123 4.57 2.49 -6.14
C VAL A 123 3.19 2.54 -5.52
N GLY A 124 2.78 3.70 -5.05
CA GLY A 124 1.52 3.84 -4.36
C GLY A 124 0.71 5.03 -4.83
N HIS A 125 -0.61 4.89 -4.80
CA HIS A 125 -1.56 5.93 -5.14
C HIS A 125 -2.19 6.48 -3.86
N SER A 126 -2.34 7.81 -3.76
CA SER A 126 -3.07 8.44 -2.66
C SER A 126 -2.53 7.99 -1.28
N GLN A 127 -3.39 7.43 -0.41
CA GLN A 127 -2.97 6.77 0.84
C GLN A 127 -1.83 5.77 0.63
N GLY A 128 -1.91 4.95 -0.44
CA GLY A 128 -0.88 3.97 -0.77
C GLY A 128 0.46 4.56 -1.16
N GLY A 129 0.50 5.84 -1.55
CA GLY A 129 1.74 6.60 -1.76
C GLY A 129 2.30 7.21 -0.47
N MET A 130 1.48 7.42 0.53
CA MET A 130 1.83 8.00 1.82
C MET A 130 2.11 6.94 2.90
N MET A 131 1.23 5.93 3.07
CA MET A 131 1.32 4.88 4.11
C MET A 131 2.67 4.16 4.13
N PRO A 132 3.32 3.86 2.99
CA PRO A 132 4.65 3.24 2.98
C PRO A 132 5.72 4.08 3.68
N ARG A 133 5.56 5.41 3.82
CA ARG A 133 6.48 6.22 4.63
C ARG A 133 6.45 5.80 6.10
N TYR A 134 5.27 5.40 6.62
CA TYR A 134 5.16 4.88 7.97
C TYR A 134 5.90 3.53 8.11
N TYR A 135 5.72 2.61 7.15
CA TYR A 135 6.49 1.37 7.10
C TYR A 135 7.99 1.62 7.05
N ILE A 136 8.45 2.53 6.18
CA ILE A 136 9.86 2.88 6.00
C ILE A 136 10.44 3.48 7.29
N GLY A 137 9.73 4.42 7.91
CA GLY A 137 10.24 5.22 9.03
C GLY A 137 10.09 4.56 10.39
N PHE A 138 9.02 3.80 10.63
CA PHE A 138 8.66 3.30 11.96
C PHE A 138 8.67 1.78 12.09
N LEU A 139 8.58 1.03 10.98
CA LEU A 139 8.51 -0.43 10.99
C LEU A 139 9.77 -1.09 10.39
N GLY A 140 10.85 -0.32 10.23
CA GLY A 140 12.14 -0.84 9.76
C GLY A 140 12.23 -1.12 8.26
N GLY A 141 11.31 -0.60 7.46
CA GLY A 141 11.24 -0.78 6.01
C GLY A 141 12.40 -0.17 5.23
N ALA A 142 13.10 0.84 5.78
CA ALA A 142 14.17 1.57 5.09
C ALA A 142 15.27 0.68 4.50
N LYS A 143 15.57 -0.44 5.13
CA LYS A 143 16.59 -1.41 4.65
C LYS A 143 16.12 -2.24 3.47
N TYR A 144 14.80 -2.40 3.30
CA TYR A 144 14.18 -3.25 2.27
C TYR A 144 13.64 -2.47 1.07
N VAL A 145 13.46 -1.15 1.20
CA VAL A 145 12.95 -0.32 0.12
C VAL A 145 14.10 0.33 -0.64
N HIS A 146 14.09 0.22 -1.97
CA HIS A 146 14.99 0.93 -2.86
C HIS A 146 14.48 2.34 -3.14
N GLN A 147 13.21 2.44 -3.56
CA GLN A 147 12.54 3.73 -3.75
C GLN A 147 11.04 3.62 -3.47
N LEU A 148 10.45 4.76 -3.11
CA LEU A 148 9.02 4.99 -3.01
C LEU A 148 8.60 6.01 -4.06
N ILE A 149 7.66 5.62 -4.93
CA ILE A 149 7.05 6.48 -5.94
C ILE A 149 5.60 6.69 -5.53
N GLY A 150 5.26 7.91 -5.14
CA GLY A 150 3.89 8.30 -4.79
C GLY A 150 3.21 8.97 -5.98
N VAL A 151 2.08 8.44 -6.40
CA VAL A 151 1.16 9.04 -7.39
C VAL A 151 0.03 9.70 -6.62
N ALA A 152 -0.10 11.00 -6.71
CA ALA A 152 -1.05 11.82 -5.96
C ALA A 152 -1.09 11.50 -4.43
N PRO A 153 0.07 11.36 -3.72
CA PRO A 153 0.10 10.83 -2.37
C PRO A 153 -0.36 11.85 -1.33
N SER A 154 -1.09 11.42 -0.30
CA SER A 154 -1.52 12.28 0.82
C SER A 154 -0.41 12.52 1.87
N ASN A 155 0.80 12.89 1.44
CA ASN A 155 2.01 12.94 2.28
C ASN A 155 1.93 13.85 3.51
N HIS A 156 1.18 14.96 3.43
CA HIS A 156 0.93 15.88 4.56
C HIS A 156 -0.57 15.98 4.87
N GLY A 157 -1.34 14.98 4.41
CA GLY A 157 -2.78 14.97 4.53
C GLY A 157 -3.47 15.89 3.53
N THR A 158 -4.77 16.05 3.71
CA THR A 158 -5.61 16.93 2.90
C THR A 158 -6.42 17.89 3.78
N GLU A 159 -6.65 19.10 3.29
CA GLU A 159 -7.64 20.05 3.82
C GLU A 159 -9.04 19.79 3.23
N GLY A 160 -9.12 18.92 2.21
CA GLY A 160 -10.35 18.46 1.59
C GLY A 160 -11.08 17.40 2.41
N VAL A 161 -12.21 16.96 1.89
CA VAL A 161 -13.00 15.86 2.47
C VAL A 161 -12.87 14.62 1.61
N ILE A 162 -12.36 13.54 2.21
CA ILE A 162 -12.34 12.22 1.56
C ILE A 162 -13.75 11.65 1.66
N VAL A 163 -14.48 11.62 0.55
CA VAL A 163 -15.87 11.18 0.47
C VAL A 163 -15.94 9.69 0.20
N PRO A 164 -16.54 8.90 1.11
CA PRO A 164 -16.75 7.47 0.86
C PRO A 164 -17.60 7.22 -0.39
N PRO A 165 -17.35 6.14 -1.14
CA PRO A 165 -18.13 5.78 -2.30
C PRO A 165 -19.57 5.40 -1.92
N PRO A 166 -20.53 5.49 -2.87
CA PRO A 166 -21.90 5.05 -2.63
C PRO A 166 -21.95 3.59 -2.16
N GLY A 167 -22.71 3.36 -1.07
CA GLY A 167 -22.84 2.02 -0.47
C GLY A 167 -21.77 1.68 0.57
N PHE A 168 -20.85 2.57 0.87
CA PHE A 168 -19.93 2.41 1.99
C PHE A 168 -20.70 2.30 3.30
N VAL A 169 -20.41 1.27 4.10
CA VAL A 169 -20.97 1.07 5.44
C VAL A 169 -19.96 1.58 6.45
N PRO A 170 -20.27 2.70 7.15
CA PRO A 170 -19.36 3.24 8.15
C PRO A 170 -19.06 2.24 9.27
N ASP A 171 -17.83 2.19 9.73
CA ASP A 171 -17.46 1.44 10.92
C ASP A 171 -17.86 2.27 12.16
N PRO A 172 -18.75 1.76 13.05
CA PRO A 172 -19.21 2.50 14.22
C PRO A 172 -18.11 2.74 15.26
N ASP A 173 -17.01 1.98 15.23
CA ASP A 173 -15.90 2.14 16.15
C ASP A 173 -15.01 3.34 15.80
N TYR A 174 -15.21 3.94 14.62
CA TYR A 174 -14.44 5.09 14.18
C TYR A 174 -15.29 6.34 14.09
N THR A 175 -14.74 7.46 14.56
CA THR A 175 -15.39 8.78 14.51
C THR A 175 -15.44 9.35 13.08
N GLY A 176 -16.32 10.29 12.86
CA GLY A 176 -16.49 10.94 11.55
C GLY A 176 -17.30 10.09 10.58
N LEU A 177 -16.77 9.85 9.39
CA LEU A 177 -17.45 9.09 8.33
C LEU A 177 -17.31 7.56 8.50
N GLY A 178 -16.85 7.06 9.67
CA GLY A 178 -16.64 5.63 9.92
C GLY A 178 -15.51 5.03 9.05
N CYS A 179 -14.55 5.86 8.66
CA CYS A 179 -13.38 5.49 7.89
C CYS A 179 -12.15 6.03 8.65
N ALA A 180 -11.47 5.17 9.38
CA ALA A 180 -10.30 5.56 10.18
C ALA A 180 -9.19 6.15 9.31
N ALA A 181 -8.91 5.53 8.16
CA ALA A 181 -7.93 6.04 7.21
C ALA A 181 -8.27 7.42 6.68
N CYS A 182 -9.58 7.74 6.53
CA CYS A 182 -10.00 9.07 6.09
C CYS A 182 -9.71 10.13 7.16
N ALA A 183 -9.91 9.79 8.44
CA ALA A 183 -9.59 10.67 9.56
C ALA A 183 -8.05 10.84 9.71
N ASP A 184 -7.30 9.76 9.57
CA ASP A 184 -5.83 9.79 9.62
C ASP A 184 -5.22 10.68 8.54
N GLN A 185 -5.83 10.75 7.36
CA GLN A 185 -5.37 11.54 6.22
C GLN A 185 -5.78 13.02 6.27
N GLN A 186 -6.51 13.48 7.28
CA GLN A 186 -6.76 14.91 7.44
C GLN A 186 -5.47 15.64 7.82
N ALA A 187 -5.27 16.82 7.23
CA ALA A 187 -4.16 17.70 7.58
C ALA A 187 -4.19 18.03 9.08
N GLY A 188 -3.07 17.87 9.76
CA GLY A 188 -2.97 18.10 11.21
C GLY A 188 -3.56 16.98 12.08
N SER A 189 -3.95 15.84 11.51
CA SER A 189 -4.33 14.67 12.32
C SER A 189 -3.15 14.16 13.15
N ALA A 190 -3.43 13.50 14.26
CA ALA A 190 -2.39 12.90 15.11
C ALA A 190 -1.51 11.89 14.33
N PHE A 191 -2.11 11.18 13.36
CA PHE A 191 -1.35 10.30 12.48
C PHE A 191 -0.39 11.09 11.58
N MET A 192 -0.83 12.19 10.93
CA MET A 192 0.01 13.03 10.08
C MET A 192 1.12 13.71 10.88
N GLU A 193 0.82 14.20 12.08
CA GLU A 193 1.85 14.74 12.99
C GLU A 193 2.89 13.68 13.34
N LYS A 194 2.45 12.46 13.66
CA LYS A 194 3.35 11.33 13.94
C LYS A 194 4.18 10.96 12.71
N LEU A 195 3.56 10.81 11.54
CA LEU A 195 4.24 10.44 10.29
C LEU A 195 5.36 11.44 9.96
N ASN A 196 5.06 12.73 10.06
CA ASN A 196 5.96 13.80 9.66
C ASN A 196 6.93 14.23 10.77
N SER A 197 6.80 13.69 12.00
CA SER A 197 7.67 14.02 13.14
C SER A 197 9.14 13.64 12.94
N ILE A 198 9.44 12.69 12.05
CA ILE A 198 10.80 12.25 11.72
C ILE A 198 11.34 12.90 10.43
N GLY A 199 10.62 13.87 9.88
CA GLY A 199 10.85 14.47 8.58
C GLY A 199 10.19 13.70 7.43
N ASP A 200 10.26 14.25 6.23
CA ASP A 200 9.58 13.70 5.06
C ASP A 200 10.27 12.45 4.51
N THR A 201 11.56 12.30 4.77
CA THR A 201 12.38 11.21 4.27
C THR A 201 13.30 10.62 5.34
N VAL A 202 13.64 9.36 5.19
CA VAL A 202 14.67 8.71 6.01
C VAL A 202 15.83 8.26 5.12
N ALA A 203 17.00 8.05 5.70
CA ALA A 203 18.17 7.58 4.97
C ALA A 203 17.94 6.19 4.35
N GLY A 204 18.36 6.00 3.12
CA GLY A 204 18.30 4.73 2.38
C GLY A 204 17.46 4.83 1.12
N PRO A 205 16.12 4.84 1.17
CA PRO A 205 15.27 4.96 0.00
C PRO A 205 15.40 6.32 -0.71
N SER A 206 15.11 6.33 -2.02
CA SER A 206 14.78 7.57 -2.75
C SER A 206 13.27 7.71 -2.89
N TYR A 207 12.82 8.94 -3.17
CA TYR A 207 11.42 9.30 -3.21
C TYR A 207 11.10 10.10 -4.47
N THR A 208 10.08 9.67 -5.19
CA THR A 208 9.52 10.42 -6.33
C THR A 208 8.05 10.67 -6.06
N VAL A 209 7.61 11.91 -6.14
CA VAL A 209 6.21 12.31 -6.02
C VAL A 209 5.74 12.81 -7.38
N ILE A 210 4.59 12.31 -7.82
CA ILE A 210 3.94 12.68 -9.09
C ILE A 210 2.57 13.22 -8.73
N SER A 211 2.33 14.51 -8.99
CA SER A 211 1.11 15.24 -8.60
C SER A 211 0.44 15.87 -9.81
N THR A 212 -0.88 16.02 -9.73
CA THR A 212 -1.67 16.80 -10.70
C THR A 212 -2.20 18.08 -10.07
N VAL A 213 -2.24 19.19 -10.80
CA VAL A 213 -2.91 20.41 -10.35
C VAL A 213 -4.43 20.26 -10.31
N HIS A 214 -4.96 19.19 -10.91
CA HIS A 214 -6.39 18.87 -10.96
C HIS A 214 -6.83 17.97 -9.80
N ASP A 215 -5.98 17.79 -8.78
CA ASP A 215 -6.32 16.99 -7.62
C ASP A 215 -7.39 17.68 -6.77
N GLU A 216 -8.56 17.05 -6.66
CA GLU A 216 -9.70 17.51 -5.88
C GLU A 216 -9.86 16.77 -4.54
N VAL A 217 -9.02 15.75 -4.29
CA VAL A 217 -9.03 14.96 -3.06
C VAL A 217 -7.93 15.40 -2.11
N VAL A 218 -6.67 15.46 -2.57
CA VAL A 218 -5.53 15.92 -1.77
C VAL A 218 -5.29 17.41 -2.03
N ILE A 219 -5.93 18.23 -1.21
CA ILE A 219 -5.94 19.70 -1.34
C ILE A 219 -5.16 20.33 -0.18
N PRO A 220 -4.29 21.31 -0.47
CA PRO A 220 -3.81 21.73 -1.79
C PRO A 220 -2.88 20.67 -2.41
N TYR A 221 -2.88 20.51 -3.74
CA TYR A 221 -2.12 19.44 -4.42
C TYR A 221 -0.62 19.43 -4.06
N ASN A 222 -0.02 20.57 -3.72
CA ASN A 222 1.38 20.66 -3.33
C ASN A 222 1.65 20.18 -1.89
N SER A 223 0.62 19.86 -1.08
CA SER A 223 0.78 19.14 0.19
C SER A 223 1.30 17.70 -0.02
N GLN A 224 1.23 17.22 -1.26
CA GLN A 224 1.80 15.93 -1.66
C GLN A 224 3.34 15.94 -1.67
N PHE A 225 3.97 17.09 -1.86
CA PHE A 225 5.41 17.21 -2.06
C PHE A 225 6.19 16.87 -0.79
N LEU A 226 7.34 16.20 -0.99
CA LEU A 226 8.27 15.89 0.09
C LEU A 226 9.45 16.85 0.08
N ASN A 227 9.89 17.23 1.27
CA ASN A 227 11.12 17.98 1.47
C ASN A 227 12.29 17.03 1.67
N GLY A 228 13.39 17.29 0.97
CA GLY A 228 14.58 16.48 1.09
C GLY A 228 15.66 16.91 0.11
N PRO A 229 16.87 16.35 0.23
CA PRO A 229 17.94 16.67 -0.72
C PRO A 229 17.61 16.15 -2.13
N ALA A 230 17.99 16.92 -3.16
CA ALA A 230 17.70 16.56 -4.56
C ALA A 230 18.24 15.18 -4.99
N ARG A 231 19.27 14.65 -4.31
CA ARG A 231 19.76 13.29 -4.54
C ARG A 231 18.80 12.20 -4.03
N GLN A 232 17.79 12.58 -3.25
CA GLN A 232 16.87 11.65 -2.59
C GLN A 232 15.40 11.91 -2.94
N VAL A 233 15.03 13.15 -3.27
CA VAL A 233 13.63 13.54 -3.53
C VAL A 233 13.52 14.24 -4.88
N THR A 234 12.52 13.84 -5.66
CA THR A 234 12.01 14.61 -6.81
C THR A 234 10.50 14.72 -6.69
N ASN A 235 9.99 15.95 -6.73
CA ASN A 235 8.57 16.26 -6.86
C ASN A 235 8.28 16.67 -8.31
N ILE A 236 7.25 16.10 -8.91
CA ILE A 236 6.84 16.31 -10.30
C ILE A 236 5.40 16.79 -10.28
N THR A 237 5.11 17.91 -10.94
CA THR A 237 3.75 18.29 -11.32
C THR A 237 3.56 17.91 -12.78
N ILE A 238 2.53 17.10 -13.08
CA ILE A 238 2.26 16.57 -14.42
C ILE A 238 2.16 17.72 -15.42
N GLN A 239 1.42 18.79 -15.07
CA GLN A 239 1.16 19.93 -15.96
C GLN A 239 2.37 20.79 -16.25
N ASP A 240 3.44 20.72 -15.43
CA ASP A 240 4.73 21.39 -15.75
C ASP A 240 5.41 20.75 -16.97
N LYS A 241 5.08 19.49 -17.27
CA LYS A 241 5.63 18.72 -18.40
C LYS A 241 4.63 18.54 -19.52
N CYS A 242 3.36 18.33 -19.19
CA CYS A 242 2.25 18.12 -20.10
C CYS A 242 1.09 19.05 -19.74
N PRO A 243 1.12 20.33 -20.16
CA PRO A 243 0.14 21.35 -19.72
C PRO A 243 -1.32 21.06 -20.09
N ALA A 244 -1.54 20.22 -21.10
CA ALA A 244 -2.89 19.84 -21.54
C ALA A 244 -3.44 18.60 -20.83
N ASP A 245 -2.67 18.01 -19.94
CA ASP A 245 -3.10 16.86 -19.16
C ASP A 245 -4.18 17.26 -18.17
N VAL A 246 -5.28 16.50 -18.10
CA VAL A 246 -6.47 16.79 -17.30
C VAL A 246 -6.84 15.66 -16.33
N PHE A 247 -5.98 14.66 -16.19
CA PHE A 247 -6.23 13.57 -15.26
C PHE A 247 -6.28 14.11 -13.82
N GLU A 248 -7.36 13.76 -13.16
CA GLU A 248 -7.63 14.13 -11.76
C GLU A 248 -7.18 13.00 -10.79
N HIS A 249 -7.41 13.16 -9.49
CA HIS A 249 -6.89 12.30 -8.43
C HIS A 249 -7.08 10.80 -8.73
N ASP A 250 -8.35 10.38 -8.89
CA ASP A 250 -8.69 8.96 -9.02
C ASP A 250 -8.21 8.34 -10.34
N GLN A 251 -7.97 9.17 -11.36
CA GLN A 251 -7.55 8.71 -12.66
C GLN A 251 -6.03 8.78 -12.90
N THR A 252 -5.28 9.44 -12.02
CA THR A 252 -3.81 9.48 -12.16
C THR A 252 -3.15 8.10 -12.27
N PRO A 253 -3.60 7.01 -11.62
CA PRO A 253 -3.05 5.68 -11.84
C PRO A 253 -3.25 5.12 -13.26
N ASN A 254 -4.23 5.65 -13.99
CA ASN A 254 -4.56 5.26 -15.38
C ASN A 254 -3.93 6.15 -16.43
N ASP A 255 -3.30 7.25 -16.02
CA ASP A 255 -2.71 8.22 -16.94
C ASP A 255 -1.43 7.66 -17.59
N PRO A 256 -1.37 7.60 -18.94
CA PRO A 256 -0.16 7.16 -19.65
C PRO A 256 1.05 8.08 -19.46
N VAL A 257 0.87 9.34 -19.07
CA VAL A 257 1.96 10.27 -18.71
C VAL A 257 2.54 9.86 -17.36
N VAL A 258 1.68 9.54 -16.37
CA VAL A 258 2.09 9.01 -15.07
C VAL A 258 2.82 7.67 -15.23
N HIS A 259 2.34 6.78 -16.12
CA HIS A 259 3.02 5.51 -16.39
C HIS A 259 4.47 5.73 -16.84
N GLN A 260 4.71 6.71 -17.69
CA GLN A 260 6.06 7.05 -18.16
C GLN A 260 6.94 7.60 -17.03
N PHE A 261 6.41 8.48 -16.16
CA PHE A 261 7.14 8.97 -15.00
C PHE A 261 7.49 7.83 -14.02
N VAL A 262 6.54 6.93 -13.74
CA VAL A 262 6.78 5.75 -12.90
C VAL A 262 7.86 4.86 -13.49
N ALA A 263 7.77 4.52 -14.78
CA ALA A 263 8.78 3.69 -15.44
C ALA A 263 10.16 4.36 -15.46
N HIS A 264 10.20 5.68 -15.69
CA HIS A 264 11.44 6.45 -15.64
C HIS A 264 12.07 6.41 -14.23
N ALA A 265 11.28 6.61 -13.18
CA ALA A 265 11.76 6.50 -11.80
C ALA A 265 12.26 5.10 -11.48
N LEU A 266 11.51 4.05 -11.85
CA LEU A 266 11.88 2.65 -11.64
C LEU A 266 13.18 2.26 -12.36
N GLY A 267 13.46 2.87 -13.51
CA GLY A 267 14.70 2.64 -14.27
C GLY A 267 15.96 3.26 -13.63
N LYS A 268 15.84 4.04 -12.55
CA LYS A 268 17.00 4.64 -11.88
C LYS A 268 17.70 3.62 -11.02
N VAL A 269 19.00 3.42 -11.25
CA VAL A 269 19.86 2.56 -10.43
C VAL A 269 20.05 3.14 -9.02
N SER A 270 20.00 4.46 -8.90
CA SER A 270 20.11 5.19 -7.64
C SER A 270 19.47 6.57 -7.75
N GLY A 271 18.97 7.07 -6.63
CA GLY A 271 18.28 8.36 -6.57
C GLY A 271 16.84 8.31 -7.09
N PRO A 272 16.12 9.44 -7.02
CA PRO A 272 14.76 9.58 -7.51
C PRO A 272 14.71 9.77 -9.04
N ALA A 273 13.51 9.96 -9.60
CA ALA A 273 13.34 10.36 -11.01
C ALA A 273 14.15 11.61 -11.34
N ASP A 274 14.65 11.67 -12.57
CA ASP A 274 15.30 12.89 -13.08
C ASP A 274 14.24 13.98 -13.29
N PRO A 275 14.34 15.14 -12.62
CA PRO A 275 13.37 16.21 -12.80
C PRO A 275 13.39 16.82 -14.21
N ALA A 276 14.44 16.59 -15.00
CA ALA A 276 14.52 17.01 -16.38
C ALA A 276 13.83 16.05 -17.37
N TYR A 277 13.40 14.87 -16.91
CA TYR A 277 12.71 13.91 -17.77
C TYR A 277 11.45 14.52 -18.41
N GLN A 278 11.30 14.33 -19.72
CA GLN A 278 10.17 14.80 -20.49
C GLN A 278 9.40 13.58 -21.02
N PRO A 279 8.18 13.32 -20.52
CA PRO A 279 7.33 12.28 -21.06
C PRO A 279 6.77 12.70 -22.42
N LYS A 280 6.27 11.73 -23.16
CA LYS A 280 5.44 12.00 -24.33
C LYS A 280 4.04 12.37 -23.84
N CYS A 281 3.63 13.62 -24.05
CA CYS A 281 2.28 14.06 -23.73
C CYS A 281 1.25 13.48 -24.73
N LEU A 282 0.00 13.34 -24.26
CA LEU A 282 -1.13 12.83 -25.05
C LEU A 282 -1.69 13.90 -25.99
#